data_64264259121d48d2c1f374599f58658b
#
_entry.id   64264259121d48d2c1f374599f58658b
#
_cell.length_a   1.000
_cell.length_b   1.000
_cell.length_c   1.000
_cell.angle_alpha   90.00
_cell.angle_beta   90.00
_cell.angle_gamma   90.00
#
_symmetry.space_group_name_H-M   'P 1'
#
loop_
_entity.id
_entity.type
_entity.pdbx_description
1 polymer ?
#
loop_
_entity_poly.entity_id
_entity_poly.type
_entity_poly.pdbx_seq_one_letter_code
_entity_poly.pdbx_strand_id
1 'polypeptide(L)'
;MTRLKTEWIDHMIDGMKEYNENLKEKTGFDLAGLVKSTYAISDEAYSRLAENILVAAVPITQGEGVIGSFSESICAIIRSMGFKTCVSEETDVDGLYSSILMDAGVIFMADDTRYLAFSRDNGSFGENNYATALGYIMVLRAMMRKAGLDISKEKLLVIGYGLVGEEAAQILDSHGIDFDMYDKDEKAMAAFKEDYPERATIGSREEIRNYRFILDFTNEGGWLTSEMLAENVLYASPGVPLSLDEKAVEQLQKTAVYDNLEIGTAMMLGEILKTMP
;
A
#
# COMPACT_ATOMS: atom_id res chain seq x y z
N MET A 1 -5.13 6.00 -11.53
CA MET A 1 -3.92 5.79 -10.67
C MET A 1 -3.07 7.06 -10.73
N THR A 2 -2.44 7.48 -9.63
CA THR A 2 -1.47 8.59 -9.69
C THR A 2 -0.20 8.09 -10.36
N ARG A 3 0.24 8.78 -11.45
CA ARG A 3 1.50 8.43 -12.09
C ARG A 3 2.68 8.82 -11.20
N LEU A 4 3.51 7.87 -10.86
CA LEU A 4 4.72 8.09 -10.08
C LEU A 4 5.79 8.80 -10.90
N LYS A 5 6.68 9.53 -10.22
CA LYS A 5 7.86 10.15 -10.82
C LYS A 5 9.11 9.40 -10.38
N THR A 6 10.11 9.34 -11.23
CA THR A 6 11.38 8.65 -10.92
C THR A 6 11.99 9.11 -9.61
N GLU A 7 12.02 10.42 -9.35
CA GLU A 7 12.57 10.99 -8.10
C GLU A 7 11.82 10.59 -6.83
N TRP A 8 10.63 10.01 -6.95
CA TRP A 8 9.84 9.54 -5.79
C TRP A 8 10.11 8.08 -5.43
N ILE A 9 10.75 7.32 -6.32
CA ILE A 9 10.88 5.86 -6.20
C ILE A 9 12.31 5.34 -6.37
N ASP A 10 13.24 6.09 -6.94
CA ASP A 10 14.61 5.64 -7.21
C ASP A 10 15.40 5.31 -5.93
N HIS A 11 15.09 5.98 -4.81
CA HIS A 11 15.70 5.70 -3.51
C HIS A 11 15.43 4.26 -3.01
N MET A 12 14.39 3.58 -3.51
CA MET A 12 14.04 2.22 -3.11
C MET A 12 15.10 1.20 -3.56
N ILE A 13 15.82 1.48 -4.63
CA ILE A 13 16.80 0.55 -5.19
C ILE A 13 17.86 0.16 -4.15
N ASP A 14 18.29 1.12 -3.33
CA ASP A 14 19.32 0.92 -2.30
C ASP A 14 18.78 1.11 -0.86
N GLY A 15 17.59 1.71 -0.69
CA GLY A 15 17.04 2.13 0.61
C GLY A 15 16.22 1.08 1.34
N MET A 16 15.91 -0.07 0.76
CA MET A 16 14.95 -1.04 1.31
C MET A 16 15.34 -1.61 2.68
N LYS A 17 16.63 -1.68 3.01
CA LYS A 17 17.07 -2.14 4.32
C LYS A 17 16.63 -1.16 5.42
N GLU A 18 16.92 0.12 5.24
CA GLU A 18 16.53 1.19 6.18
C GLU A 18 15.00 1.31 6.28
N TYR A 19 14.31 1.21 5.14
CA TYR A 19 12.85 1.18 5.10
C TYR A 19 12.28 0.04 5.96
N ASN A 20 12.76 -1.19 5.80
CA ASN A 20 12.30 -2.35 6.57
C ASN A 20 12.60 -2.21 8.08
N GLU A 21 13.76 -1.65 8.45
CA GLU A 21 14.11 -1.37 9.85
C GLU A 21 13.15 -0.35 10.46
N ASN A 22 12.84 0.73 9.73
CA ASN A 22 11.91 1.79 10.16
C ASN A 22 10.47 1.27 10.27
N LEU A 23 9.99 0.53 9.25
CA LEU A 23 8.67 -0.10 9.29
C LEU A 23 8.54 -1.03 10.50
N LYS A 24 9.56 -1.85 10.76
CA LYS A 24 9.59 -2.76 11.91
C LYS A 24 9.62 -2.02 13.24
N GLU A 25 10.34 -0.91 13.34
CA GLU A 25 10.32 -0.06 14.53
C GLU A 25 8.91 0.47 14.81
N LYS A 26 8.15 0.88 13.79
CA LYS A 26 6.82 1.46 13.94
C LYS A 26 5.71 0.43 14.15
N THR A 27 5.76 -0.69 13.43
CA THR A 27 4.67 -1.68 13.36
C THR A 27 4.97 -2.99 14.10
N GLY A 28 6.24 -3.32 14.33
CA GLY A 28 6.69 -4.63 14.77
C GLY A 28 6.99 -5.62 13.64
N PHE A 29 6.75 -5.24 12.37
CA PHE A 29 6.95 -6.06 11.19
C PHE A 29 7.80 -5.33 10.15
N ASP A 30 8.69 -6.05 9.46
CA ASP A 30 9.19 -5.69 8.14
C ASP A 30 8.15 -6.06 7.07
N LEU A 31 8.40 -5.75 5.79
CA LEU A 31 7.46 -6.04 4.70
C LEU A 31 7.09 -7.53 4.64
N ALA A 32 8.07 -8.43 4.74
CA ALA A 32 7.84 -9.87 4.72
C ALA A 32 6.98 -10.32 5.91
N GLY A 33 7.26 -9.81 7.10
CA GLY A 33 6.48 -10.06 8.31
C GLY A 33 5.05 -9.54 8.22
N LEU A 34 4.87 -8.35 7.64
CA LEU A 34 3.55 -7.75 7.42
C LEU A 34 2.72 -8.61 6.46
N VAL A 35 3.30 -9.05 5.34
CA VAL A 35 2.64 -9.94 4.37
C VAL A 35 2.28 -11.28 5.01
N LYS A 36 3.21 -11.93 5.71
CA LYS A 36 2.95 -13.21 6.41
C LYS A 36 1.81 -13.07 7.41
N SER A 37 1.83 -12.00 8.21
CA SER A 37 0.79 -11.74 9.20
C SER A 37 -0.58 -11.47 8.57
N THR A 38 -0.61 -10.72 7.46
CA THR A 38 -1.87 -10.35 6.78
C THR A 38 -2.55 -11.56 6.14
N TYR A 39 -1.78 -12.39 5.46
CA TYR A 39 -2.30 -13.51 4.67
C TYR A 39 -2.20 -14.86 5.39
N ALA A 40 -1.81 -14.86 6.67
CA ALA A 40 -1.65 -16.07 7.50
C ALA A 40 -0.72 -17.13 6.87
N ILE A 41 0.38 -16.67 6.24
CA ILE A 41 1.39 -17.54 5.61
C ILE A 41 2.41 -17.93 6.70
N SER A 42 2.62 -19.24 6.89
CA SER A 42 3.63 -19.71 7.84
C SER A 42 5.05 -19.40 7.39
N ASP A 43 6.00 -19.32 8.32
CA ASP A 43 7.41 -19.05 8.00
C ASP A 43 7.99 -20.13 7.08
N GLU A 44 7.60 -21.40 7.25
CA GLU A 44 8.04 -22.51 6.40
C GLU A 44 7.51 -22.39 4.98
N ALA A 45 6.20 -22.09 4.83
CA ALA A 45 5.60 -21.90 3.52
C ALA A 45 6.20 -20.69 2.81
N TYR A 46 6.36 -19.57 3.53
CA TYR A 46 6.97 -18.36 2.99
C TYR A 46 8.41 -18.60 2.51
N SER A 47 9.25 -19.23 3.34
CA SER A 47 10.64 -19.50 2.99
C SER A 47 10.74 -20.40 1.76
N ARG A 48 9.92 -21.47 1.69
CA ARG A 48 9.86 -22.35 0.52
C ARG A 48 9.48 -21.58 -0.75
N LEU A 49 8.48 -20.70 -0.68
CA LEU A 49 8.05 -19.91 -1.84
C LEU A 49 9.15 -18.90 -2.25
N ALA A 50 9.79 -18.24 -1.29
CA ALA A 50 10.85 -17.26 -1.57
C ALA A 50 12.09 -17.91 -2.22
N GLU A 51 12.43 -19.14 -1.85
CA GLU A 51 13.56 -19.88 -2.44
C GLU A 51 13.30 -20.32 -3.89
N ASN A 52 12.04 -20.64 -4.22
CA ASN A 52 11.68 -21.30 -5.48
C ASN A 52 11.05 -20.37 -6.52
N ILE A 53 10.48 -19.23 -6.12
CA ILE A 53 9.80 -18.32 -7.04
C ILE A 53 10.77 -17.25 -7.54
N LEU A 54 10.88 -17.12 -8.85
CA LEU A 54 11.43 -15.94 -9.51
C LEU A 54 10.29 -14.94 -9.75
N VAL A 55 10.47 -13.70 -9.35
CA VAL A 55 9.52 -12.60 -9.60
C VAL A 55 10.11 -11.68 -10.67
N ALA A 56 9.40 -11.47 -11.76
CA ALA A 56 9.77 -10.57 -12.83
C ALA A 56 8.98 -9.26 -12.76
N ALA A 57 9.61 -8.16 -13.11
CA ALA A 57 8.94 -6.89 -13.39
C ALA A 57 9.11 -6.56 -14.88
N VAL A 58 8.00 -6.35 -15.59
CA VAL A 58 7.98 -6.07 -17.03
C VAL A 58 7.64 -4.59 -17.24
N PRO A 59 8.54 -3.82 -17.86
CA PRO A 59 8.24 -2.44 -18.24
C PRO A 59 7.15 -2.41 -19.31
N ILE A 60 6.16 -1.55 -19.15
CA ILE A 60 5.03 -1.38 -20.09
C ILE A 60 5.13 -0.01 -20.74
N THR A 61 5.02 0.05 -22.06
CA THR A 61 5.13 1.28 -22.85
C THR A 61 3.78 1.93 -23.15
N GLN A 62 2.68 1.26 -22.85
CA GLN A 62 1.31 1.78 -23.03
C GLN A 62 1.08 3.05 -22.19
N GLY A 63 0.30 3.98 -22.74
CA GLY A 63 -0.03 5.25 -22.09
C GLY A 63 1.10 6.28 -22.25
N GLU A 64 1.52 6.92 -21.17
CA GLU A 64 2.61 7.91 -21.18
C GLU A 64 4.02 7.26 -21.19
N GLY A 65 4.09 5.93 -21.36
CA GLY A 65 5.34 5.18 -21.48
C GLY A 65 5.93 4.74 -20.13
N VAL A 66 7.14 4.18 -20.19
CA VAL A 66 7.83 3.62 -19.01
C VAL A 66 8.19 4.73 -18.02
N ILE A 67 7.88 4.49 -16.74
CA ILE A 67 8.38 5.31 -15.64
C ILE A 67 9.79 4.81 -15.29
N GLY A 68 10.79 5.70 -15.33
CA GLY A 68 12.15 5.35 -14.95
C GLY A 68 12.23 4.81 -13.53
N SER A 69 13.06 3.79 -13.32
CA SER A 69 13.27 3.09 -12.04
C SER A 69 12.06 2.33 -11.47
N PHE A 70 10.90 2.30 -12.16
CA PHE A 70 9.70 1.65 -11.61
C PHE A 70 9.87 0.13 -11.47
N SER A 71 10.29 -0.53 -12.53
CA SER A 71 10.52 -1.98 -12.52
C SER A 71 11.67 -2.38 -11.59
N GLU A 72 12.71 -1.57 -11.52
CA GLU A 72 13.84 -1.74 -10.61
C GLU A 72 13.39 -1.60 -9.14
N SER A 73 12.53 -0.61 -8.84
CA SER A 73 11.97 -0.40 -7.50
C SER A 73 11.10 -1.58 -7.07
N ILE A 74 10.22 -2.09 -7.96
CA ILE A 74 9.47 -3.33 -7.69
C ILE A 74 10.42 -4.47 -7.33
N CYS A 75 11.47 -4.68 -8.14
CA CYS A 75 12.44 -5.73 -7.89
C CYS A 75 13.20 -5.51 -6.56
N ALA A 76 13.52 -4.28 -6.19
CA ALA A 76 14.19 -3.98 -4.93
C ALA A 76 13.29 -4.26 -3.72
N ILE A 77 12.02 -3.86 -3.78
CA ILE A 77 11.01 -4.16 -2.75
C ILE A 77 10.91 -5.67 -2.55
N ILE A 78 10.64 -6.42 -3.61
CA ILE A 78 10.43 -7.86 -3.56
C ILE A 78 11.71 -8.62 -3.16
N ARG A 79 12.88 -8.16 -3.62
CA ARG A 79 14.17 -8.71 -3.19
C ARG A 79 14.41 -8.51 -1.69
N SER A 80 14.01 -7.37 -1.13
CA SER A 80 14.12 -7.11 0.30
C SER A 80 13.25 -8.05 1.16
N MET A 81 12.25 -8.67 0.55
CA MET A 81 11.39 -9.70 1.15
C MET A 81 11.95 -11.12 1.01
N GLY A 82 13.12 -11.30 0.37
CA GLY A 82 13.82 -12.57 0.24
C GLY A 82 13.62 -13.32 -1.08
N PHE A 83 12.86 -12.76 -2.03
CA PHE A 83 12.62 -13.40 -3.34
C PHE A 83 13.73 -13.09 -4.35
N LYS A 84 13.92 -14.00 -5.29
CA LYS A 84 14.71 -13.74 -6.50
C LYS A 84 13.91 -12.85 -7.43
N THR A 85 14.57 -11.84 -8.02
CA THR A 85 13.89 -10.88 -8.90
C THR A 85 14.68 -10.59 -10.16
N CYS A 86 14.01 -10.28 -11.25
CA CYS A 86 14.60 -9.74 -12.46
C CYS A 86 13.69 -8.67 -13.08
N VAL A 87 14.30 -7.67 -13.70
CA VAL A 87 13.61 -6.76 -14.63
C VAL A 87 13.74 -7.36 -16.02
N SER A 88 12.65 -7.42 -16.76
CA SER A 88 12.70 -7.84 -18.16
C SER A 88 13.48 -6.83 -19.01
N GLU A 89 14.38 -7.32 -19.87
CA GLU A 89 15.07 -6.47 -20.85
C GLU A 89 14.11 -5.98 -21.96
N GLU A 90 13.08 -6.77 -22.23
CA GLU A 90 12.03 -6.47 -23.21
C GLU A 90 10.83 -5.83 -22.52
N THR A 91 10.02 -5.12 -23.29
CA THR A 91 8.81 -4.42 -22.80
C THR A 91 7.54 -5.13 -23.27
N ASP A 92 6.40 -4.78 -22.65
CA ASP A 92 5.07 -5.19 -23.10
C ASP A 92 4.93 -6.71 -23.28
N VAL A 93 4.40 -7.15 -24.41
CA VAL A 93 4.14 -8.57 -24.70
C VAL A 93 5.45 -9.38 -24.81
N ASP A 94 6.51 -8.79 -25.37
CA ASP A 94 7.80 -9.45 -25.46
C ASP A 94 8.45 -9.60 -24.09
N GLY A 95 8.29 -8.61 -23.21
CA GLY A 95 8.72 -8.68 -21.82
C GLY A 95 7.97 -9.75 -21.02
N LEU A 96 6.66 -9.88 -21.22
CA LEU A 96 5.88 -10.97 -20.65
C LEU A 96 6.35 -12.33 -21.16
N TYR A 97 6.55 -12.47 -22.46
CA TYR A 97 7.00 -13.71 -23.08
C TYR A 97 8.40 -14.13 -22.56
N SER A 98 9.36 -13.21 -22.52
CA SER A 98 10.71 -13.49 -22.01
C SER A 98 10.69 -13.86 -20.53
N SER A 99 9.86 -13.20 -19.70
CA SER A 99 9.67 -13.54 -18.29
C SER A 99 9.15 -14.96 -18.09
N ILE A 100 8.22 -15.41 -18.94
CA ILE A 100 7.72 -16.80 -18.93
C ILE A 100 8.83 -17.79 -19.32
N LEU A 101 9.67 -17.47 -20.31
CA LEU A 101 10.81 -18.29 -20.71
C LEU A 101 11.88 -18.40 -19.63
N MET A 102 12.05 -17.36 -18.79
CA MET A 102 12.93 -17.38 -17.63
C MET A 102 12.34 -18.13 -16.42
N ASP A 103 11.18 -18.75 -16.58
CA ASP A 103 10.47 -19.47 -15.51
C ASP A 103 10.00 -18.58 -14.35
N ALA A 104 9.71 -17.29 -14.61
CA ALA A 104 9.14 -16.43 -13.61
C ALA A 104 7.76 -16.94 -13.15
N GLY A 105 7.60 -17.19 -11.85
CA GLY A 105 6.34 -17.65 -11.26
C GLY A 105 5.36 -16.52 -11.01
N VAL A 106 5.86 -15.31 -10.76
CA VAL A 106 5.07 -14.08 -10.57
C VAL A 106 5.61 -12.97 -11.46
N ILE A 107 4.72 -12.24 -12.12
CA ILE A 107 5.08 -11.17 -13.05
C ILE A 107 4.31 -9.90 -12.67
N PHE A 108 5.04 -8.82 -12.42
CA PHE A 108 4.50 -7.49 -12.15
C PHE A 108 4.48 -6.64 -13.41
N MET A 109 3.36 -5.95 -13.64
CA MET A 109 3.15 -5.07 -14.81
C MET A 109 2.28 -3.89 -14.42
N ALA A 110 2.61 -2.70 -14.92
CA ALA A 110 1.80 -1.50 -14.71
C ALA A 110 1.75 -0.62 -15.95
N ASP A 111 0.56 -0.10 -16.25
CA ASP A 111 0.32 1.01 -17.16
C ASP A 111 -0.36 2.19 -16.41
N ASP A 112 -0.80 3.23 -17.13
CA ASP A 112 -1.48 4.39 -16.52
C ASP A 112 -2.86 4.04 -15.92
N THR A 113 -3.41 2.89 -16.26
CA THR A 113 -4.75 2.44 -15.85
C THR A 113 -4.70 1.42 -14.73
N ARG A 114 -3.75 0.48 -14.80
CA ARG A 114 -3.71 -0.68 -13.92
C ARG A 114 -2.30 -1.06 -13.51
N TYR A 115 -2.12 -1.39 -12.24
CA TYR A 115 -0.94 -2.03 -11.71
C TYR A 115 -1.36 -3.38 -11.10
N LEU A 116 -0.78 -4.46 -11.59
CA LEU A 116 -1.09 -5.81 -11.13
C LEU A 116 0.16 -6.70 -11.04
N ALA A 117 0.06 -7.72 -10.19
CA ALA A 117 0.93 -8.88 -10.16
C ALA A 117 0.13 -10.10 -10.64
N PHE A 118 0.71 -10.94 -11.46
CA PHE A 118 0.09 -12.12 -12.03
C PHE A 118 0.89 -13.39 -11.72
N SER A 119 0.21 -14.45 -11.25
CA SER A 119 0.80 -15.77 -11.08
C SER A 119 0.64 -16.59 -12.34
N ARG A 120 1.76 -17.01 -12.92
CA ARG A 120 1.78 -17.91 -14.07
C ARG A 120 1.18 -19.28 -13.74
N ASP A 121 1.40 -19.79 -12.54
CA ASP A 121 1.15 -21.20 -12.23
C ASP A 121 -0.32 -21.49 -11.96
N ASN A 122 -1.06 -20.56 -11.37
CA ASN A 122 -2.47 -20.75 -11.02
C ASN A 122 -3.42 -19.66 -11.54
N GLY A 123 -2.89 -18.66 -12.26
CA GLY A 123 -3.68 -17.57 -12.82
C GLY A 123 -4.24 -16.58 -11.80
N SER A 124 -3.82 -16.64 -10.52
CA SER A 124 -4.20 -15.65 -9.53
C SER A 124 -3.50 -14.32 -9.81
N PHE A 125 -4.08 -13.23 -9.33
CA PHE A 125 -3.49 -11.90 -9.46
C PHE A 125 -3.68 -11.09 -8.17
N GLY A 126 -2.77 -10.17 -7.94
CA GLY A 126 -2.88 -9.11 -6.94
C GLY A 126 -3.10 -7.78 -7.64
N GLU A 127 -4.09 -7.00 -7.18
CA GLU A 127 -4.46 -5.72 -7.77
C GLU A 127 -4.11 -4.59 -6.80
N ASN A 128 -3.52 -3.53 -7.34
CA ASN A 128 -2.92 -2.47 -6.53
C ASN A 128 -3.89 -1.77 -5.58
N ASN A 129 -5.10 -1.43 -6.02
CA ASN A 129 -5.99 -0.63 -5.19
C ASN A 129 -6.39 -1.37 -3.92
N TYR A 130 -6.83 -2.62 -4.08
CA TYR A 130 -7.17 -3.50 -2.95
C TYR A 130 -5.96 -3.81 -2.06
N ALA A 131 -4.82 -4.20 -2.68
CA ALA A 131 -3.61 -4.54 -1.94
C ALA A 131 -3.08 -3.35 -1.13
N THR A 132 -3.10 -2.15 -1.71
CA THR A 132 -2.72 -0.91 -1.04
C THR A 132 -3.66 -0.59 0.13
N ALA A 133 -4.97 -0.62 -0.09
CA ALA A 133 -5.96 -0.38 0.96
C ALA A 133 -5.77 -1.35 2.14
N LEU A 134 -5.72 -2.65 1.85
CA LEU A 134 -5.50 -3.68 2.86
C LEU A 134 -4.16 -3.47 3.59
N GLY A 135 -3.09 -3.18 2.86
CA GLY A 135 -1.76 -2.97 3.42
C GLY A 135 -1.74 -1.85 4.46
N TYR A 136 -2.32 -0.70 4.15
CA TYR A 136 -2.33 0.44 5.09
C TYR A 136 -3.28 0.24 6.25
N ILE A 137 -4.41 -0.47 6.09
CA ILE A 137 -5.24 -0.91 7.21
C ILE A 137 -4.44 -1.83 8.14
N MET A 138 -3.69 -2.78 7.60
CA MET A 138 -2.88 -3.71 8.39
C MET A 138 -1.68 -3.03 9.07
N VAL A 139 -1.08 -2.04 8.44
CA VAL A 139 -0.07 -1.17 9.05
C VAL A 139 -0.65 -0.42 10.24
N LEU A 140 -1.77 0.28 10.07
CA LEU A 140 -2.40 1.00 11.16
C LEU A 140 -2.79 0.06 12.30
N ARG A 141 -3.37 -1.10 11.98
CA ARG A 141 -3.67 -2.16 12.96
C ARG A 141 -2.43 -2.63 13.72
N ALA A 142 -1.30 -2.81 13.04
CA ALA A 142 -0.05 -3.24 13.66
C ALA A 142 0.51 -2.16 14.60
N MET A 143 0.47 -0.89 14.21
CA MET A 143 0.84 0.25 15.06
C MET A 143 -0.05 0.34 16.30
N MET A 144 -1.37 0.22 16.13
CA MET A 144 -2.33 0.21 17.24
C MET A 144 -2.07 -0.95 18.21
N ARG A 145 -1.86 -2.16 17.67
CA ARG A 145 -1.53 -3.34 18.49
C ARG A 145 -0.24 -3.13 19.31
N LYS A 146 0.78 -2.53 18.70
CA LYS A 146 2.03 -2.20 19.39
C LYS A 146 1.82 -1.18 20.51
N ALA A 147 0.86 -0.28 20.35
CA ALA A 147 0.42 0.66 21.40
C ALA A 147 -0.55 0.04 22.42
N GLY A 148 -0.84 -1.27 22.36
CA GLY A 148 -1.76 -1.97 23.25
C GLY A 148 -3.24 -1.74 22.94
N LEU A 149 -3.56 -1.27 21.72
CA LEU A 149 -4.91 -0.95 21.26
C LEU A 149 -5.44 -2.01 20.29
N ASP A 150 -6.76 -2.12 20.22
CA ASP A 150 -7.47 -3.04 19.33
C ASP A 150 -8.29 -2.21 18.32
N ILE A 151 -7.98 -2.34 17.05
CA ILE A 151 -8.63 -1.58 15.97
C ILE A 151 -10.15 -1.79 15.94
N SER A 152 -10.64 -2.96 16.39
CA SER A 152 -12.08 -3.24 16.42
C SER A 152 -12.85 -2.49 17.53
N LYS A 153 -12.15 -1.80 18.42
CA LYS A 153 -12.71 -1.04 19.56
C LYS A 153 -12.54 0.46 19.41
N GLU A 154 -11.89 0.89 18.36
CA GLU A 154 -11.53 2.28 18.11
C GLU A 154 -12.23 2.80 16.87
N LYS A 155 -12.45 4.09 16.84
CA LYS A 155 -13.00 4.77 15.66
C LYS A 155 -11.87 5.35 14.82
N LEU A 156 -11.85 5.04 13.52
CA LEU A 156 -10.89 5.55 12.56
C LEU A 156 -11.44 6.76 11.81
N LEU A 157 -10.56 7.57 11.23
CA LEU A 157 -10.90 8.47 10.14
C LEU A 157 -10.25 7.95 8.86
N VAL A 158 -11.05 7.81 7.83
CA VAL A 158 -10.59 7.57 6.46
C VAL A 158 -10.69 8.87 5.69
N ILE A 159 -9.60 9.31 5.08
CA ILE A 159 -9.53 10.53 4.27
C ILE A 159 -9.30 10.13 2.81
N GLY A 160 -10.19 10.60 1.92
CA GLY A 160 -10.16 10.29 0.48
C GLY A 160 -11.02 9.08 0.13
N TYR A 161 -12.09 9.33 -0.64
CA TYR A 161 -13.01 8.31 -1.17
C TYR A 161 -12.84 8.20 -2.70
N GLY A 162 -11.59 7.92 -3.12
CA GLY A 162 -11.23 7.51 -4.47
C GLY A 162 -11.02 6.00 -4.54
N LEU A 163 -10.42 5.48 -5.62
CA LEU A 163 -10.28 4.04 -5.88
C LEU A 163 -9.72 3.23 -4.69
N VAL A 164 -8.68 3.73 -4.03
CA VAL A 164 -8.09 3.04 -2.86
C VAL A 164 -8.95 3.24 -1.61
N GLY A 165 -9.53 4.43 -1.44
CA GLY A 165 -10.41 4.73 -0.30
C GLY A 165 -11.72 3.96 -0.33
N GLU A 166 -12.28 3.70 -1.52
CA GLU A 166 -13.44 2.82 -1.72
C GLU A 166 -13.14 1.40 -1.26
N GLU A 167 -11.99 0.84 -1.68
CA GLU A 167 -11.53 -0.49 -1.23
C GLU A 167 -11.31 -0.52 0.29
N ALA A 168 -10.71 0.55 0.85
CA ALA A 168 -10.51 0.63 2.30
C ALA A 168 -11.84 0.68 3.06
N ALA A 169 -12.81 1.45 2.61
CA ALA A 169 -14.13 1.51 3.21
C ALA A 169 -14.83 0.15 3.17
N GLN A 170 -14.75 -0.56 2.04
CA GLN A 170 -15.32 -1.89 1.89
C GLN A 170 -14.67 -2.92 2.84
N ILE A 171 -13.33 -2.89 2.95
CA ILE A 171 -12.59 -3.79 3.85
C ILE A 171 -12.97 -3.49 5.31
N LEU A 172 -12.95 -2.23 5.73
CA LEU A 172 -13.28 -1.84 7.11
C LEU A 172 -14.73 -2.21 7.47
N ASP A 173 -15.69 -1.94 6.58
CA ASP A 173 -17.09 -2.26 6.78
C ASP A 173 -17.34 -3.77 6.90
N SER A 174 -16.75 -4.55 5.99
CA SER A 174 -16.88 -6.02 5.99
C SER A 174 -16.31 -6.69 7.27
N HIS A 175 -15.37 -6.02 7.94
CA HIS A 175 -14.78 -6.47 9.21
C HIS A 175 -15.42 -5.85 10.45
N GLY A 176 -16.47 -5.03 10.28
CA GLY A 176 -17.16 -4.36 11.37
C GLY A 176 -16.30 -3.34 12.12
N ILE A 177 -15.27 -2.78 11.48
CA ILE A 177 -14.43 -1.73 12.04
C ILE A 177 -15.16 -0.39 11.92
N ASP A 178 -15.19 0.38 13.00
CA ASP A 178 -15.86 1.68 13.01
C ASP A 178 -14.97 2.77 12.39
N PHE A 179 -15.54 3.53 11.45
CA PHE A 179 -14.83 4.63 10.81
C PHE A 179 -15.79 5.72 10.33
N ASP A 180 -15.28 6.94 10.30
CA ASP A 180 -15.88 8.09 9.66
C ASP A 180 -15.11 8.44 8.40
N MET A 181 -15.78 9.05 7.41
CA MET A 181 -15.18 9.39 6.11
C MET A 181 -15.08 10.90 5.93
N TYR A 182 -13.99 11.32 5.27
CA TYR A 182 -13.83 12.67 4.75
C TYR A 182 -13.26 12.66 3.33
N ASP A 183 -13.88 13.41 2.46
CA ASP A 183 -13.29 13.84 1.18
C ASP A 183 -13.64 15.30 0.94
N LYS A 184 -12.78 16.04 0.25
CA LYS A 184 -13.05 17.42 -0.17
C LYS A 184 -14.02 17.50 -1.34
N ASP A 185 -14.18 16.43 -2.11
CA ASP A 185 -15.09 16.35 -3.25
C ASP A 185 -16.49 15.95 -2.76
N GLU A 186 -17.44 16.87 -2.89
CA GLU A 186 -18.85 16.64 -2.54
C GLU A 186 -19.47 15.45 -3.29
N LYS A 187 -19.00 15.15 -4.51
CA LYS A 187 -19.48 14.00 -5.28
C LYS A 187 -18.99 12.69 -4.69
N ALA A 188 -17.72 12.63 -4.29
CA ALA A 188 -17.16 11.48 -3.58
C ALA A 188 -17.90 11.24 -2.27
N MET A 189 -18.20 12.30 -1.52
CA MET A 189 -18.97 12.21 -0.28
C MET A 189 -20.42 11.78 -0.50
N ALA A 190 -21.06 12.22 -1.60
CA ALA A 190 -22.40 11.77 -1.96
C ALA A 190 -22.42 10.27 -2.32
N ALA A 191 -21.45 9.80 -3.10
CA ALA A 191 -21.28 8.39 -3.43
C ALA A 191 -21.04 7.55 -2.16
N PHE A 192 -20.16 7.99 -1.26
CA PHE A 192 -19.94 7.32 0.02
C PHE A 192 -21.24 7.19 0.83
N LYS A 193 -22.05 8.24 0.89
CA LYS A 193 -23.33 8.21 1.61
C LYS A 193 -24.39 7.30 0.97
N GLU A 194 -24.33 7.11 -0.33
CA GLU A 194 -25.17 6.13 -1.04
C GLU A 194 -24.73 4.70 -0.70
N ASP A 195 -23.42 4.43 -0.68
CA ASP A 195 -22.86 3.10 -0.41
C ASP A 195 -22.95 2.73 1.09
N TYR A 196 -22.76 3.72 1.98
CA TYR A 196 -22.70 3.53 3.44
C TYR A 196 -23.59 4.54 4.19
N PRO A 197 -24.94 4.46 4.06
CA PRO A 197 -25.86 5.46 4.61
C PRO A 197 -25.80 5.61 6.14
N GLU A 198 -25.42 4.53 6.85
CA GLU A 198 -25.32 4.51 8.32
C GLU A 198 -23.96 5.03 8.85
N ARG A 199 -22.96 5.18 7.99
CA ARG A 199 -21.64 5.68 8.40
C ARG A 199 -21.63 7.19 8.53
N ALA A 200 -20.90 7.72 9.52
CA ALA A 200 -20.76 9.15 9.68
C ALA A 200 -19.71 9.74 8.72
N THR A 201 -19.86 11.03 8.48
CA THR A 201 -18.89 11.84 7.72
C THR A 201 -18.55 13.06 8.54
N ILE A 202 -17.34 13.57 8.39
CA ILE A 202 -16.97 14.87 8.96
C ILE A 202 -17.21 15.96 7.91
N GLY A 203 -17.66 17.12 8.35
CA GLY A 203 -18.05 18.23 7.47
C GLY A 203 -16.91 19.18 7.13
N SER A 204 -15.81 19.14 7.88
CA SER A 204 -14.72 20.07 7.69
C SER A 204 -13.35 19.48 8.08
N ARG A 205 -12.27 20.09 7.55
CA ARG A 205 -10.88 19.70 7.86
C ARG A 205 -10.52 19.94 9.33
N GLU A 206 -11.16 20.87 10.01
CA GLU A 206 -10.92 21.18 11.42
C GLU A 206 -11.35 20.05 12.35
N GLU A 207 -12.27 19.20 11.91
CA GLU A 207 -12.73 18.05 12.68
C GLU A 207 -11.74 16.89 12.70
N ILE A 208 -10.76 16.87 11.78
CA ILE A 208 -9.69 15.85 11.71
C ILE A 208 -8.96 15.73 13.05
N ARG A 209 -8.76 16.85 13.77
CA ARG A 209 -8.14 16.87 15.10
C ARG A 209 -8.81 16.01 16.17
N ASN A 210 -10.03 15.59 15.94
CA ASN A 210 -10.78 14.74 16.88
C ASN A 210 -10.43 13.27 16.75
N TYR A 211 -9.61 12.90 15.74
CA TYR A 211 -9.27 11.51 15.45
C TYR A 211 -7.80 11.21 15.75
N ARG A 212 -7.58 10.07 16.40
CA ARG A 212 -6.23 9.55 16.71
C ARG A 212 -5.73 8.54 15.71
N PHE A 213 -6.60 7.96 14.90
CA PHE A 213 -6.29 6.88 13.96
C PHE A 213 -6.74 7.29 12.57
N ILE A 214 -5.76 7.55 11.69
CA ILE A 214 -6.02 8.13 10.37
C ILE A 214 -5.46 7.22 9.30
N LEU A 215 -6.32 6.87 8.34
CA LEU A 215 -5.96 6.30 7.04
C LEU A 215 -6.18 7.39 6.00
N ASP A 216 -5.14 7.78 5.28
CA ASP A 216 -5.24 8.87 4.31
C ASP A 216 -4.88 8.35 2.91
N PHE A 217 -5.88 8.33 2.04
CA PHE A 217 -5.79 7.87 0.65
C PHE A 217 -5.87 9.02 -0.36
N THR A 218 -5.58 10.25 0.07
CA THR A 218 -5.57 11.41 -0.82
C THR A 218 -4.26 11.53 -1.60
N ASN A 219 -4.29 12.28 -2.69
CA ASN A 219 -3.14 12.58 -3.55
C ASN A 219 -2.84 14.07 -3.65
N GLU A 220 -3.22 14.85 -2.63
CA GLU A 220 -2.93 16.28 -2.51
C GLU A 220 -1.82 16.49 -1.48
N GLY A 221 -0.69 17.06 -1.90
CA GLY A 221 0.48 17.23 -1.02
C GLY A 221 0.39 18.40 -0.07
N GLY A 222 0.92 18.23 1.16
CA GLY A 222 1.23 19.31 2.10
C GLY A 222 0.04 20.07 2.69
N TRP A 223 -1.18 19.54 2.58
CA TRP A 223 -2.37 20.25 3.06
C TRP A 223 -2.74 19.92 4.52
N LEU A 224 -2.35 18.74 5.01
CA LEU A 224 -2.66 18.30 6.38
C LEU A 224 -1.58 18.80 7.32
N THR A 225 -1.90 19.89 8.03
CA THR A 225 -0.95 20.57 8.91
C THR A 225 -0.93 19.99 10.33
N SER A 226 0.17 20.21 11.04
CA SER A 226 0.31 19.79 12.45
C SER A 226 -0.83 20.28 13.36
N GLU A 227 -1.41 21.46 13.07
CA GLU A 227 -2.52 22.05 13.85
C GLU A 227 -3.86 21.31 13.63
N MET A 228 -3.99 20.57 12.54
CA MET A 228 -5.16 19.74 12.23
C MET A 228 -5.07 18.35 12.84
N LEU A 229 -3.97 17.99 13.49
CA LEU A 229 -3.73 16.68 14.05
C LEU A 229 -3.91 16.66 15.56
N ALA A 230 -4.47 15.57 16.08
CA ALA A 230 -4.50 15.33 17.52
C ALA A 230 -3.10 15.01 18.06
N GLU A 231 -2.92 15.11 19.38
CA GLU A 231 -1.75 14.53 20.02
C GLU A 231 -1.77 12.99 19.88
N ASN A 232 -0.59 12.40 19.64
CA ASN A 232 -0.41 10.94 19.55
C ASN A 232 -1.23 10.26 18.41
N VAL A 233 -1.40 10.94 17.29
CA VAL A 233 -2.01 10.35 16.09
C VAL A 233 -1.16 9.17 15.61
N LEU A 234 -1.82 8.07 15.24
CA LEU A 234 -1.28 7.03 14.37
C LEU A 234 -1.82 7.27 12.96
N TYR A 235 -0.91 7.46 12.03
CA TYR A 235 -1.23 7.84 10.66
C TYR A 235 -0.63 6.84 9.66
N ALA A 236 -1.40 6.43 8.67
CA ALA A 236 -0.92 5.56 7.61
C ALA A 236 -1.47 6.02 6.24
N SER A 237 -0.58 6.14 5.23
CA SER A 237 -0.94 6.73 3.94
C SER A 237 -0.08 6.21 2.78
N PRO A 238 -0.68 5.79 1.65
CA PRO A 238 -0.01 5.61 0.36
C PRO A 238 0.04 6.91 -0.46
N GLY A 239 -0.36 8.04 0.12
CA GLY A 239 -0.58 9.28 -0.62
C GLY A 239 0.68 9.80 -1.31
N VAL A 240 0.62 9.97 -2.63
CA VAL A 240 1.68 10.56 -3.44
C VAL A 240 1.08 11.68 -4.28
N PRO A 241 1.50 12.92 -4.03
CA PRO A 241 2.39 13.40 -2.96
C PRO A 241 1.77 13.29 -1.57
N LEU A 242 2.64 13.16 -0.53
CA LEU A 242 2.23 13.05 0.86
C LEU A 242 1.42 14.27 1.32
N SER A 243 0.28 14.05 1.94
CA SER A 243 -0.62 15.11 2.43
C SER A 243 -0.11 15.87 3.66
N LEU A 244 0.75 15.26 4.47
CA LEU A 244 1.36 15.93 5.63
C LEU A 244 2.28 17.07 5.21
N ASP A 245 2.18 18.23 5.87
CA ASP A 245 3.18 19.29 5.77
C ASP A 245 4.48 18.91 6.52
N GLU A 246 5.55 19.68 6.34
CA GLU A 246 6.85 19.41 6.96
C GLU A 246 6.76 19.32 8.49
N LYS A 247 5.98 20.18 9.13
CA LYS A 247 5.81 20.18 10.59
C LYS A 247 5.03 18.97 11.08
N ALA A 248 4.01 18.54 10.33
CA ALA A 248 3.26 17.33 10.64
C ALA A 248 4.13 16.07 10.47
N VAL A 249 5.00 16.03 9.45
CA VAL A 249 6.00 14.96 9.28
C VAL A 249 6.93 14.90 10.50
N GLU A 250 7.48 16.03 10.96
CA GLU A 250 8.32 16.07 12.15
C GLU A 250 7.57 15.60 13.41
N GLN A 251 6.32 16.08 13.60
CA GLN A 251 5.48 15.70 14.72
C GLN A 251 5.18 14.20 14.75
N LEU A 252 4.90 13.61 13.59
CA LEU A 252 4.48 12.21 13.45
C LEU A 252 5.63 11.25 13.12
N GLN A 253 6.89 11.66 13.22
CA GLN A 253 8.06 10.86 12.81
C GLN A 253 8.03 9.41 13.30
N LYS A 254 7.52 9.17 14.54
CA LYS A 254 7.45 7.83 15.15
C LYS A 254 6.08 7.16 15.00
N THR A 255 5.08 7.88 14.57
CA THR A 255 3.67 7.45 14.57
C THR A 255 3.01 7.56 13.20
N ALA A 256 3.77 7.92 12.16
CA ALA A 256 3.31 7.85 10.78
C ALA A 256 4.06 6.78 10.00
N VAL A 257 3.33 6.05 9.16
CA VAL A 257 3.86 5.18 8.11
C VAL A 257 3.29 5.65 6.78
N TYR A 258 4.16 6.01 5.89
CA TYR A 258 3.83 6.39 4.52
C TYR A 258 4.94 5.95 3.58
N ASP A 259 4.57 5.60 2.38
CA ASP A 259 5.48 5.25 1.29
C ASP A 259 4.78 5.42 -0.06
N ASN A 260 5.53 5.23 -1.13
CA ASN A 260 5.04 5.51 -2.47
C ASN A 260 4.67 4.25 -3.26
N LEU A 261 5.19 3.07 -2.88
CA LEU A 261 5.04 1.84 -3.66
C LEU A 261 5.23 0.57 -2.81
N GLU A 262 5.95 0.65 -1.70
CA GLU A 262 6.53 -0.48 -0.98
C GLU A 262 5.44 -1.41 -0.42
N ILE A 263 4.52 -0.88 0.39
CA ILE A 263 3.46 -1.68 1.04
C ILE A 263 2.51 -2.25 -0.01
N GLY A 264 2.06 -1.43 -0.97
CA GLY A 264 1.17 -1.89 -2.04
C GLY A 264 1.75 -3.06 -2.82
N THR A 265 2.99 -2.92 -3.31
CA THR A 265 3.71 -3.98 -4.04
C THR A 265 3.88 -5.26 -3.21
N ALA A 266 4.28 -5.12 -1.94
CA ALA A 266 4.43 -6.27 -1.04
C ALA A 266 3.10 -7.02 -0.84
N MET A 267 1.99 -6.28 -0.65
CA MET A 267 0.67 -6.88 -0.48
C MET A 267 0.14 -7.55 -1.75
N MET A 268 0.41 -7.00 -2.94
CA MET A 268 0.09 -7.65 -4.21
C MET A 268 0.78 -9.00 -4.35
N LEU A 269 2.07 -9.10 -3.97
CA LEU A 269 2.75 -10.40 -3.91
C LEU A 269 2.06 -11.33 -2.90
N GLY A 270 1.73 -10.82 -1.71
CA GLY A 270 1.04 -11.59 -0.67
C GLY A 270 -0.30 -12.18 -1.12
N GLU A 271 -1.07 -11.43 -1.92
CA GLU A 271 -2.31 -11.89 -2.54
C GLU A 271 -2.12 -13.15 -3.38
N ILE A 272 -1.00 -13.23 -4.10
CA ILE A 272 -0.64 -14.39 -4.91
C ILE A 272 -0.14 -15.52 -4.01
N LEU A 273 0.78 -15.23 -3.08
CA LEU A 273 1.41 -16.25 -2.24
C LEU A 273 0.40 -17.03 -1.40
N LYS A 274 -0.68 -16.37 -0.92
CA LYS A 274 -1.74 -17.04 -0.14
C LYS A 274 -2.48 -18.14 -0.92
N THR A 275 -2.41 -18.11 -2.26
CA THR A 275 -3.08 -19.08 -3.15
C THR A 275 -2.16 -20.21 -3.60
N MET A 276 -0.87 -20.12 -3.25
CA MET A 276 0.14 -21.11 -3.63
C MET A 276 0.25 -22.22 -2.58
N PRO A 277 0.46 -23.49 -3.00
CA PRO A 277 0.54 -24.64 -2.08
C PRO A 277 1.78 -24.65 -1.19
#